data_b5003aa3466056f3d4933eede1f4e5d8
#
_entry.id   b5003aa3466056f3d4933eede1f4e5d8
#
_cell.length_a   1.000
_cell.length_b   1.000
_cell.length_c   1.000
_cell.angle_alpha   90.00
_cell.angle_beta   90.00
_cell.angle_gamma   90.00
#
_symmetry.space_group_name_H-M   'P 1'
#
loop_
_entity.id
_entity.type
_entity.pdbx_description
1 polymer ?
#
loop_
_entity_poly.entity_id
_entity_poly.type
_entity_poly.pdbx_seq_one_letter_code
_entity_poly.pdbx_strand_id
1 'polypeptide(L)'
;LVYIPFWRPDIERPESIVGEGWRFYGFGRLLRHLPERSIKPAPKNERRELKQRIRQRLSRAGANEVLTYSFVHGRVLKNSEQDPGRAYRLSNALSPDLQYYRISILPSLLDKVHANIKSGHDEFMLFEIGKIHDKKLGFNDENLPIEKTFIDGVYANKKPKAGAPFYKVRKIAERLMKDLSVEVDFVKIAESDSDVPAPFDAKRSAWIVAKNGDNLGIVGELVSSARRNFKLPDYTAAFSIDIEKLQENLSKNQGYNYQPLSRFPSTARDISLKMDSNVDYAKVYACAEEVAKKHGELQMSITPIAIYQPKNNDSTKTVTLNVKFTSAERTLEDKDIAPIIEEIAAMAAEEFDAAQV
;
A
#
# COMPACT_ATOMS: atom_id res chain seq x y z
N LEU A 1 -55.76 -26.64 -16.90
CA LEU A 1 -55.27 -27.21 -15.63
C LEU A 1 -54.30 -28.32 -15.99
N VAL A 2 -53.10 -28.30 -15.42
CA VAL A 2 -52.06 -29.34 -15.60
C VAL A 2 -51.95 -30.13 -14.31
N TYR A 3 -52.06 -31.45 -14.41
CA TYR A 3 -51.86 -32.35 -13.29
C TYR A 3 -50.44 -32.96 -13.39
N ILE A 4 -49.66 -32.76 -12.35
CA ILE A 4 -48.30 -33.27 -12.24
C ILE A 4 -48.36 -34.65 -11.61
N PRO A 5 -47.88 -35.71 -12.27
CA PRO A 5 -47.86 -37.04 -11.68
C PRO A 5 -46.85 -37.12 -10.52
N PHE A 6 -47.11 -37.99 -9.56
CA PHE A 6 -46.30 -38.10 -8.33
C PHE A 6 -44.82 -38.47 -8.56
N TRP A 7 -44.48 -39.04 -9.68
CA TRP A 7 -43.08 -39.38 -10.05
C TRP A 7 -42.30 -38.23 -10.69
N ARG A 8 -42.92 -37.03 -10.80
CA ARG A 8 -42.24 -35.80 -11.29
C ARG A 8 -42.16 -34.75 -10.17
N PRO A 9 -41.43 -35.02 -9.07
CA PRO A 9 -41.30 -34.08 -7.95
C PRO A 9 -40.45 -32.87 -8.32
N ASP A 10 -39.79 -32.89 -9.48
CA ASP A 10 -38.99 -31.81 -10.05
C ASP A 10 -39.82 -30.64 -10.63
N ILE A 11 -41.13 -30.88 -10.85
CA ILE A 11 -42.06 -29.88 -11.40
C ILE A 11 -42.82 -29.20 -10.27
N GLU A 12 -42.23 -28.19 -9.65
CA GLU A 12 -42.85 -27.47 -8.52
C GLU A 12 -43.47 -26.15 -8.94
N ARG A 13 -43.11 -25.59 -10.08
CA ARG A 13 -43.50 -24.25 -10.51
C ARG A 13 -44.06 -24.23 -11.93
N PRO A 14 -44.90 -23.23 -12.28
CA PRO A 14 -45.42 -23.06 -13.66
C PRO A 14 -44.31 -22.97 -14.71
N GLU A 15 -43.16 -22.36 -14.37
CA GLU A 15 -42.03 -22.22 -15.25
C GLU A 15 -41.42 -23.56 -15.66
N SER A 16 -41.47 -24.55 -14.75
CA SER A 16 -41.02 -25.93 -15.04
C SER A 16 -41.85 -26.56 -16.15
N ILE A 17 -43.19 -26.35 -16.11
CA ILE A 17 -44.13 -26.82 -17.14
C ILE A 17 -43.85 -26.13 -18.48
N VAL A 18 -43.59 -24.82 -18.46
CA VAL A 18 -43.19 -24.07 -19.65
C VAL A 18 -41.90 -24.63 -20.22
N GLY A 19 -40.92 -24.95 -19.39
CA GLY A 19 -39.63 -25.59 -19.81
C GLY A 19 -39.87 -26.95 -20.49
N GLU A 20 -40.74 -27.80 -19.95
CA GLU A 20 -41.13 -29.06 -20.58
C GLU A 20 -41.79 -28.83 -21.94
N GLY A 21 -42.74 -27.86 -22.04
CA GLY A 21 -43.37 -27.48 -23.30
C GLY A 21 -42.35 -27.06 -24.34
N TRP A 22 -41.36 -26.22 -23.98
CA TRP A 22 -40.31 -25.80 -24.88
C TRP A 22 -39.40 -26.95 -25.34
N ARG A 23 -39.17 -27.93 -24.49
CA ARG A 23 -38.40 -29.14 -24.85
C ARG A 23 -39.07 -29.90 -25.98
N PHE A 24 -40.39 -30.08 -25.92
CA PHE A 24 -41.16 -30.72 -26.97
C PHE A 24 -41.33 -29.85 -28.24
N TYR A 25 -41.54 -28.55 -28.06
CA TYR A 25 -41.64 -27.62 -29.16
C TYR A 25 -40.33 -27.46 -29.94
N GLY A 26 -39.21 -27.56 -29.22
CA GLY A 26 -37.86 -27.40 -29.73
C GLY A 26 -37.29 -26.01 -29.49
N PHE A 27 -36.30 -25.87 -28.65
CA PHE A 27 -35.61 -24.60 -28.35
C PHE A 27 -35.01 -23.92 -29.60
N GLY A 28 -34.64 -24.70 -30.64
CA GLY A 28 -34.14 -24.17 -31.90
C GLY A 28 -35.16 -23.35 -32.72
N ARG A 29 -36.47 -23.46 -32.39
CA ARG A 29 -37.55 -22.69 -33.01
C ARG A 29 -37.79 -21.33 -32.34
N LEU A 30 -37.15 -21.09 -31.19
CA LEU A 30 -37.20 -19.77 -30.55
C LEU A 30 -36.47 -18.74 -31.38
N LEU A 31 -37.20 -17.70 -31.73
CA LEU A 31 -36.58 -16.54 -32.40
C LEU A 31 -35.65 -15.84 -31.42
N ARG A 32 -34.45 -15.61 -31.87
CA ARG A 32 -33.47 -14.83 -31.09
C ARG A 32 -33.74 -13.36 -31.26
N HIS A 33 -34.29 -12.74 -30.25
CA HIS A 33 -34.45 -11.28 -30.19
C HIS A 33 -33.40 -10.71 -29.26
N LEU A 34 -32.69 -9.69 -29.72
CA LEU A 34 -31.87 -8.88 -28.82
C LEU A 34 -32.81 -8.02 -27.98
N PRO A 35 -32.63 -8.00 -26.65
CA PRO A 35 -33.43 -7.12 -25.81
C PRO A 35 -33.17 -5.66 -26.17
N GLU A 36 -34.22 -4.85 -26.17
CA GLU A 36 -34.11 -3.42 -26.30
C GLU A 36 -33.30 -2.88 -25.10
N ARG A 37 -32.23 -2.15 -25.37
CA ARG A 37 -31.37 -1.57 -24.38
C ARG A 37 -31.13 -0.10 -24.65
N SER A 38 -31.02 0.67 -23.58
CA SER A 38 -30.52 2.04 -23.67
C SER A 38 -29.07 2.03 -24.13
N ILE A 39 -28.76 2.86 -25.16
CA ILE A 39 -27.37 3.11 -25.61
C ILE A 39 -26.65 4.15 -24.71
N LYS A 40 -27.30 4.64 -23.64
CA LYS A 40 -26.62 5.54 -22.70
C LYS A 40 -25.44 4.82 -22.07
N PRO A 41 -24.25 5.45 -22.04
CA PRO A 41 -23.11 4.87 -21.37
C PRO A 41 -23.44 4.56 -19.92
N ALA A 42 -22.98 3.41 -19.43
CA ALA A 42 -23.09 3.10 -17.99
C ALA A 42 -22.30 4.14 -17.18
N PRO A 43 -22.78 4.54 -16.00
CA PRO A 43 -22.04 5.44 -15.14
C PRO A 43 -20.70 4.80 -14.74
N LYS A 44 -19.67 5.63 -14.69
CA LYS A 44 -18.34 5.18 -14.25
C LYS A 44 -18.39 4.73 -12.79
N ASN A 45 -17.76 3.61 -12.52
CA ASN A 45 -17.55 3.14 -11.16
C ASN A 45 -16.14 3.54 -10.71
N GLU A 46 -16.04 4.67 -10.02
CA GLU A 46 -14.76 5.26 -9.59
C GLU A 46 -13.93 4.30 -8.72
N ARG A 47 -14.59 3.52 -7.85
CA ARG A 47 -13.90 2.53 -7.02
C ARG A 47 -13.28 1.40 -7.84
N ARG A 48 -13.96 0.95 -8.89
CA ARG A 48 -13.44 -0.05 -9.82
C ARG A 48 -12.25 0.52 -10.60
N GLU A 49 -12.34 1.76 -11.07
CA GLU A 49 -11.24 2.44 -11.77
C GLU A 49 -10.03 2.62 -10.85
N LEU A 50 -10.24 3.03 -9.58
CA LEU A 50 -9.16 3.13 -8.59
C LEU A 50 -8.46 1.78 -8.38
N LYS A 51 -9.22 0.71 -8.12
CA LYS A 51 -8.64 -0.64 -7.97
C LYS A 51 -7.85 -1.06 -9.21
N GLN A 52 -8.33 -0.76 -10.40
CA GLN A 52 -7.62 -1.07 -11.64
C GLN A 52 -6.31 -0.27 -11.78
N ARG A 53 -6.33 1.02 -11.43
CA ARG A 53 -5.12 1.85 -11.40
C ARG A 53 -4.08 1.29 -10.42
N ILE A 54 -4.50 0.92 -9.21
CA ILE A 54 -3.64 0.31 -8.19
C ILE A 54 -2.98 -0.97 -8.74
N ARG A 55 -3.77 -1.90 -9.31
CA ARG A 55 -3.25 -3.14 -9.91
C ARG A 55 -2.16 -2.86 -10.94
N GLN A 56 -2.44 -1.95 -11.87
CA GLN A 56 -1.49 -1.59 -12.92
C GLN A 56 -0.19 -1.01 -12.36
N ARG A 57 -0.28 -0.17 -11.30
CA ARG A 57 0.90 0.45 -10.71
C ARG A 57 1.76 -0.56 -9.95
N LEU A 58 1.16 -1.42 -9.16
CA LEU A 58 1.88 -2.46 -8.42
C LEU A 58 2.47 -3.52 -9.35
N SER A 59 1.75 -3.96 -10.38
CA SER A 59 2.30 -4.89 -11.38
C SER A 59 3.50 -4.28 -12.12
N ARG A 60 3.44 -2.99 -12.48
CA ARG A 60 4.60 -2.28 -13.06
C ARG A 60 5.78 -2.13 -12.09
N ALA A 61 5.52 -2.14 -10.79
CA ALA A 61 6.56 -2.16 -9.75
C ALA A 61 7.13 -3.57 -9.51
N GLY A 62 6.66 -4.59 -10.24
CA GLY A 62 7.12 -5.98 -10.15
C GLY A 62 6.38 -6.81 -9.09
N ALA A 63 5.23 -6.34 -8.60
CA ALA A 63 4.42 -7.10 -7.66
C ALA A 63 3.42 -8.02 -8.40
N ASN A 64 3.16 -9.20 -7.82
CA ASN A 64 2.21 -10.19 -8.32
C ASN A 64 0.90 -10.10 -7.54
N GLU A 65 -0.22 -9.92 -8.23
CA GLU A 65 -1.54 -10.00 -7.59
C GLU A 65 -1.89 -11.45 -7.30
N VAL A 66 -2.38 -11.70 -6.10
CA VAL A 66 -2.90 -12.99 -5.68
C VAL A 66 -4.31 -12.83 -5.13
N LEU A 67 -5.07 -13.92 -5.15
CA LEU A 67 -6.38 -14.01 -4.53
C LEU A 67 -6.33 -15.11 -3.49
N THR A 68 -6.53 -14.75 -2.22
CA THR A 68 -6.64 -15.71 -1.14
C THR A 68 -8.08 -15.80 -0.65
N TYR A 69 -8.41 -16.88 0.02
CA TYR A 69 -9.76 -17.04 0.59
C TYR A 69 -10.05 -15.99 1.65
N SER A 70 -11.29 -15.50 1.68
CA SER A 70 -11.77 -14.62 2.74
C SER A 70 -11.93 -15.34 4.08
N PHE A 71 -11.93 -16.67 4.06
CA PHE A 71 -11.98 -17.51 5.25
C PHE A 71 -10.59 -18.07 5.55
N VAL A 72 -10.23 -18.07 6.80
CA VAL A 72 -8.90 -18.50 7.26
C VAL A 72 -9.00 -19.47 8.44
N HIS A 73 -7.98 -20.29 8.60
CA HIS A 73 -7.82 -21.12 9.78
C HIS A 73 -7.41 -20.26 10.98
N GLY A 74 -7.91 -20.59 12.18
CA GLY A 74 -7.55 -19.88 13.42
C GLY A 74 -6.03 -19.84 13.70
N ARG A 75 -5.26 -20.82 13.18
CA ARG A 75 -3.79 -20.83 13.24
C ARG A 75 -3.19 -19.62 12.52
N VAL A 76 -3.76 -19.20 11.38
CA VAL A 76 -3.24 -18.07 10.60
C VAL A 76 -3.38 -16.77 11.40
N LEU A 77 -4.52 -16.59 12.09
CA LEU A 77 -4.74 -15.45 12.99
C LEU A 77 -3.73 -15.46 14.14
N LYS A 78 -3.59 -16.60 14.83
CA LYS A 78 -2.63 -16.73 15.95
C LYS A 78 -1.17 -16.52 15.50
N ASN A 79 -0.77 -17.07 14.36
CA ASN A 79 0.58 -16.91 13.83
C ASN A 79 0.92 -15.45 13.52
N SER A 80 -0.09 -14.63 13.20
CA SER A 80 0.06 -13.20 12.96
C SER A 80 -0.22 -12.33 14.19
N GLU A 81 -0.34 -12.93 15.38
CA GLU A 81 -0.68 -12.24 16.63
C GLU A 81 -2.03 -11.49 16.58
N GLN A 82 -2.90 -11.88 15.69
CA GLN A 82 -4.27 -11.37 15.64
C GLN A 82 -5.15 -12.13 16.61
N ASP A 83 -6.02 -11.39 17.32
CA ASP A 83 -6.99 -11.99 18.21
C ASP A 83 -8.14 -12.68 17.44
N PRO A 84 -8.28 -14.03 17.51
CA PRO A 84 -9.38 -14.73 16.87
C PRO A 84 -10.76 -14.30 17.39
N GLY A 85 -10.84 -13.73 18.59
CA GLY A 85 -12.08 -13.19 19.17
C GLY A 85 -12.65 -12.02 18.37
N ARG A 86 -11.83 -11.29 17.63
CA ARG A 86 -12.23 -10.20 16.71
C ARG A 86 -12.81 -10.71 15.40
N ALA A 87 -12.49 -11.94 15.00
CA ALA A 87 -12.96 -12.52 13.75
C ALA A 87 -14.37 -13.12 13.90
N TYR A 88 -15.19 -12.99 12.87
CA TYR A 88 -16.44 -13.72 12.77
C TYR A 88 -16.17 -15.19 12.45
N ARG A 89 -16.70 -16.09 13.27
CA ARG A 89 -16.60 -17.53 13.04
C ARG A 89 -17.81 -18.01 12.28
N LEU A 90 -17.60 -18.82 11.23
CA LEU A 90 -18.68 -19.44 10.48
C LEU A 90 -19.33 -20.56 11.32
N SER A 91 -20.66 -20.59 11.33
CA SER A 91 -21.44 -21.64 12.01
C SER A 91 -21.36 -22.98 11.28
N ASN A 92 -21.23 -22.94 9.95
CA ASN A 92 -21.24 -24.11 9.05
C ASN A 92 -20.03 -24.08 8.10
N ALA A 93 -18.83 -23.95 8.66
CA ALA A 93 -17.62 -23.94 7.85
C ALA A 93 -17.49 -25.21 6.99
N LEU A 94 -17.15 -25.03 5.71
CA LEU A 94 -16.96 -26.14 4.75
C LEU A 94 -15.75 -27.01 5.11
N SER A 95 -14.78 -26.46 5.80
CA SER A 95 -13.55 -27.12 6.22
C SER A 95 -13.06 -26.54 7.54
N PRO A 96 -12.39 -27.34 8.40
CA PRO A 96 -11.68 -26.81 9.57
C PRO A 96 -10.65 -25.73 9.22
N ASP A 97 -10.14 -25.71 8.00
CA ASP A 97 -9.17 -24.72 7.52
C ASP A 97 -9.80 -23.37 7.14
N LEU A 98 -11.15 -23.29 7.06
CA LEU A 98 -11.89 -22.12 6.59
C LEU A 98 -12.95 -21.68 7.60
N GLN A 99 -12.54 -21.47 8.86
CA GLN A 99 -13.47 -21.26 9.96
C GLN A 99 -13.81 -19.80 10.26
N TYR A 100 -12.90 -18.88 9.96
CA TYR A 100 -12.99 -17.48 10.37
C TYR A 100 -12.94 -16.55 9.17
N TYR A 101 -13.76 -15.50 9.16
CA TYR A 101 -13.51 -14.37 8.29
C TYR A 101 -12.19 -13.70 8.66
N ARG A 102 -11.38 -13.37 7.67
CA ARG A 102 -10.13 -12.63 7.87
C ARG A 102 -10.40 -11.20 8.32
N ILE A 103 -9.69 -10.77 9.35
CA ILE A 103 -9.70 -9.39 9.85
C ILE A 103 -8.66 -8.49 9.19
N SER A 104 -7.74 -9.07 8.42
CA SER A 104 -6.79 -8.42 7.53
C SER A 104 -6.36 -9.41 6.44
N ILE A 105 -5.88 -8.90 5.32
CA ILE A 105 -5.42 -9.74 4.20
C ILE A 105 -4.00 -10.23 4.45
N LEU A 106 -3.18 -9.40 5.11
CA LEU A 106 -1.75 -9.62 5.27
C LEU A 106 -1.38 -11.03 5.78
N PRO A 107 -2.02 -11.62 6.81
CA PRO A 107 -1.68 -12.97 7.26
C PRO A 107 -1.83 -14.04 6.17
N SER A 108 -2.83 -13.89 5.30
CA SER A 108 -3.02 -14.81 4.17
C SER A 108 -1.90 -14.71 3.15
N LEU A 109 -1.36 -13.51 2.91
CA LEU A 109 -0.18 -13.30 2.06
C LEU A 109 1.08 -13.89 2.69
N LEU A 110 1.28 -13.67 4.01
CA LEU A 110 2.45 -14.19 4.76
C LEU A 110 2.51 -15.71 4.71
N ASP A 111 1.36 -16.39 4.80
CA ASP A 111 1.28 -17.86 4.71
C ASP A 111 1.78 -18.41 3.35
N LYS A 112 1.79 -17.58 2.30
CA LYS A 112 2.27 -17.98 0.95
C LYS A 112 3.76 -17.73 0.74
N VAL A 113 4.40 -16.88 1.55
CA VAL A 113 5.80 -16.49 1.36
C VAL A 113 6.73 -17.71 1.42
N HIS A 114 6.62 -18.54 2.46
CA HIS A 114 7.51 -19.68 2.64
C HIS A 114 7.43 -20.69 1.50
N ALA A 115 6.24 -20.97 0.97
CA ALA A 115 6.05 -21.89 -0.15
C ALA A 115 6.74 -21.36 -1.43
N ASN A 116 6.62 -20.06 -1.70
CA ASN A 116 7.29 -19.43 -2.85
C ASN A 116 8.82 -19.48 -2.72
N ILE A 117 9.36 -19.20 -1.52
CA ILE A 117 10.81 -19.34 -1.27
C ILE A 117 11.28 -20.78 -1.50
N LYS A 118 10.51 -21.77 -1.04
CA LYS A 118 10.83 -23.19 -1.27
C LYS A 118 10.79 -23.59 -2.75
N SER A 119 9.92 -22.95 -3.53
CA SER A 119 9.80 -23.16 -4.97
C SER A 119 10.90 -22.46 -5.78
N GLY A 120 11.89 -21.81 -5.12
CA GLY A 120 13.05 -21.23 -5.77
C GLY A 120 12.91 -19.75 -6.12
N HIS A 121 11.84 -19.08 -5.67
CA HIS A 121 11.68 -17.64 -5.83
C HIS A 121 12.37 -16.90 -4.67
N ASP A 122 13.60 -16.47 -4.88
CA ASP A 122 14.41 -15.83 -3.82
C ASP A 122 13.96 -14.39 -3.49
N GLU A 123 13.42 -13.65 -4.47
CA GLU A 123 12.93 -12.27 -4.31
C GLU A 123 11.60 -12.09 -5.03
N PHE A 124 10.59 -11.59 -4.34
CA PHE A 124 9.27 -11.30 -4.92
C PHE A 124 8.45 -10.38 -4.03
N MET A 125 7.38 -9.86 -4.63
CA MET A 125 6.33 -9.14 -3.92
C MET A 125 4.98 -9.72 -4.30
N LEU A 126 4.14 -10.01 -3.29
CA LEU A 126 2.74 -10.39 -3.44
C LEU A 126 1.85 -9.25 -2.96
N PHE A 127 0.73 -9.03 -3.62
CA PHE A 127 -0.30 -8.13 -3.14
C PHE A 127 -1.70 -8.67 -3.41
N GLU A 128 -2.66 -8.22 -2.64
CA GLU A 128 -4.07 -8.54 -2.82
C GLU A 128 -4.93 -7.31 -2.52
N ILE A 129 -5.98 -7.11 -3.32
CA ILE A 129 -7.04 -6.15 -3.07
C ILE A 129 -8.28 -6.95 -2.68
N GLY A 130 -8.69 -6.86 -1.41
CA GLY A 130 -9.77 -7.69 -0.90
C GLY A 130 -10.54 -7.06 0.24
N LYS A 131 -11.61 -7.74 0.65
CA LYS A 131 -12.43 -7.35 1.79
C LYS A 131 -11.93 -7.99 3.08
N ILE A 132 -12.13 -7.28 4.16
CA ILE A 132 -11.91 -7.73 5.53
C ILE A 132 -13.18 -7.54 6.37
N HIS A 133 -13.29 -8.31 7.44
CA HIS A 133 -14.42 -8.29 8.35
C HIS A 133 -13.92 -8.34 9.79
N ASP A 134 -14.02 -7.25 10.50
CA ASP A 134 -13.59 -7.13 11.90
C ASP A 134 -14.79 -6.78 12.77
N LYS A 135 -15.02 -7.50 13.85
CA LYS A 135 -16.09 -7.20 14.81
C LYS A 135 -16.02 -5.79 15.38
N LYS A 136 -14.82 -5.19 15.44
CA LYS A 136 -14.67 -3.78 15.85
C LYS A 136 -15.38 -2.79 14.92
N LEU A 137 -15.66 -3.17 13.67
CA LEU A 137 -16.37 -2.32 12.71
C LEU A 137 -17.88 -2.31 12.93
N GLY A 138 -18.41 -3.31 13.66
CA GLY A 138 -19.85 -3.42 13.92
C GLY A 138 -20.66 -3.93 12.73
N PHE A 139 -21.93 -3.55 12.70
CA PHE A 139 -22.92 -3.98 11.72
C PHE A 139 -23.51 -2.77 11.00
N ASN A 140 -23.95 -2.95 9.78
CA ASN A 140 -24.69 -1.97 9.01
C ASN A 140 -26.18 -1.97 9.38
N ASP A 141 -26.99 -1.10 8.74
CA ASP A 141 -28.43 -0.96 9.00
C ASP A 141 -29.23 -2.24 8.67
N GLU A 142 -28.67 -3.12 7.83
CA GLU A 142 -29.25 -4.43 7.50
C GLU A 142 -28.81 -5.53 8.46
N ASN A 143 -28.14 -5.18 9.55
CA ASN A 143 -27.56 -6.11 10.53
C ASN A 143 -26.52 -7.09 9.90
N LEU A 144 -25.83 -6.65 8.86
CA LEU A 144 -24.72 -7.37 8.26
C LEU A 144 -23.39 -6.80 8.76
N PRO A 145 -22.33 -7.63 8.94
CA PRO A 145 -21.01 -7.13 9.31
C PRO A 145 -20.50 -6.09 8.32
N ILE A 146 -19.99 -4.97 8.84
CA ILE A 146 -19.36 -3.94 7.99
C ILE A 146 -18.12 -4.52 7.34
N GLU A 147 -18.04 -4.37 6.02
CA GLU A 147 -16.91 -4.77 5.20
C GLU A 147 -16.06 -3.55 4.88
N LYS A 148 -14.76 -3.70 4.97
CA LYS A 148 -13.80 -2.73 4.44
C LYS A 148 -12.92 -3.35 3.37
N THR A 149 -12.52 -2.56 2.39
CA THR A 149 -11.60 -3.01 1.34
C THR A 149 -10.20 -2.48 1.62
N PHE A 150 -9.25 -3.40 1.70
CA PHE A 150 -7.84 -3.09 1.86
C PHE A 150 -7.03 -3.54 0.66
N ILE A 151 -5.87 -2.92 0.53
CA ILE A 151 -4.79 -3.43 -0.27
C ILE A 151 -3.63 -3.73 0.65
N ASP A 152 -3.26 -4.99 0.72
CA ASP A 152 -2.08 -5.44 1.45
C ASP A 152 -1.03 -5.95 0.49
N GLY A 153 0.24 -5.68 0.82
CA GLY A 153 1.37 -6.17 0.05
C GLY A 153 2.49 -6.64 0.96
N VAL A 154 3.16 -7.73 0.58
CA VAL A 154 4.34 -8.26 1.24
C VAL A 154 5.48 -8.41 0.26
N TYR A 155 6.62 -7.87 0.61
CA TYR A 155 7.89 -8.08 -0.09
C TYR A 155 8.77 -9.00 0.73
N ALA A 156 9.38 -9.99 0.08
CA ALA A 156 10.29 -10.93 0.70
C ALA A 156 11.53 -11.14 -0.17
N ASN A 157 12.70 -11.21 0.46
CA ASN A 157 13.95 -11.53 -0.20
C ASN A 157 14.82 -12.43 0.69
N LYS A 158 15.19 -13.59 0.17
CA LYS A 158 16.03 -14.58 0.87
C LYS A 158 17.51 -14.16 0.92
N LYS A 159 17.95 -13.36 -0.05
CA LYS A 159 19.34 -12.89 -0.19
C LYS A 159 19.37 -11.36 -0.17
N PRO A 160 19.21 -10.74 1.01
CA PRO A 160 19.10 -9.30 1.09
C PRO A 160 20.40 -8.62 0.66
N LYS A 161 20.23 -7.49 -0.03
CA LYS A 161 21.28 -6.48 -0.22
C LYS A 161 21.34 -5.59 1.02
N ALA A 162 22.16 -4.55 0.97
CA ALA A 162 22.27 -3.58 2.06
C ALA A 162 20.94 -2.86 2.36
N GLY A 163 20.74 -2.47 3.60
CA GLY A 163 19.59 -1.71 4.09
C GLY A 163 18.48 -2.56 4.69
N ALA A 164 17.48 -1.90 5.29
CA ALA A 164 16.32 -2.55 5.87
C ALA A 164 15.20 -2.78 4.83
N PRO A 165 14.41 -3.86 4.92
CA PRO A 165 13.32 -4.15 3.99
C PRO A 165 12.21 -3.08 4.04
N PHE A 166 12.07 -2.39 5.16
CA PHE A 166 11.18 -1.23 5.31
C PHE A 166 11.30 -0.23 4.17
N TYR A 167 12.53 0.18 3.82
CA TYR A 167 12.75 1.19 2.79
C TYR A 167 12.33 0.73 1.39
N LYS A 168 12.46 -0.56 1.11
CA LYS A 168 12.00 -1.13 -0.17
C LYS A 168 10.49 -1.00 -0.31
N VAL A 169 9.75 -1.41 0.72
CA VAL A 169 8.29 -1.39 0.70
C VAL A 169 7.76 0.04 0.81
N ARG A 170 8.38 0.89 1.66
CA ARG A 170 8.06 2.31 1.72
C ARG A 170 8.16 2.98 0.34
N LYS A 171 9.24 2.75 -0.40
CA LYS A 171 9.42 3.33 -1.74
C LYS A 171 8.32 2.88 -2.72
N ILE A 172 7.86 1.63 -2.62
CA ILE A 172 6.74 1.13 -3.44
C ILE A 172 5.44 1.82 -3.07
N ALA A 173 5.13 1.94 -1.77
CA ALA A 173 3.96 2.65 -1.28
C ALA A 173 3.98 4.13 -1.65
N GLU A 174 5.11 4.81 -1.48
CA GLU A 174 5.32 6.21 -1.87
C GLU A 174 5.09 6.42 -3.36
N ARG A 175 5.65 5.53 -4.19
CA ARG A 175 5.43 5.58 -5.64
C ARG A 175 3.96 5.36 -6.00
N LEU A 176 3.29 4.42 -5.35
CA LEU A 176 1.85 4.17 -5.55
C LEU A 176 1.05 5.43 -5.24
N MET A 177 1.30 6.08 -4.10
CA MET A 177 0.60 7.31 -3.71
C MET A 177 0.86 8.45 -4.71
N LYS A 178 2.11 8.66 -5.10
CA LYS A 178 2.47 9.65 -6.12
C LYS A 178 1.78 9.39 -7.46
N ASP A 179 1.73 8.14 -7.92
CA ASP A 179 1.07 7.77 -9.18
C ASP A 179 -0.47 7.90 -9.11
N LEU A 180 -1.04 7.92 -7.90
CA LEU A 180 -2.45 8.21 -7.65
C LEU A 180 -2.73 9.69 -7.37
N SER A 181 -1.69 10.54 -7.37
CA SER A 181 -1.76 11.97 -7.03
C SER A 181 -2.26 12.22 -5.60
N VAL A 182 -1.86 11.36 -4.66
CA VAL A 182 -2.12 11.53 -3.23
C VAL A 182 -0.80 11.88 -2.54
N GLU A 183 -0.77 13.03 -1.92
CA GLU A 183 0.38 13.45 -1.12
C GLU A 183 0.30 12.87 0.28
N VAL A 184 1.37 12.20 0.70
CA VAL A 184 1.44 11.51 2.00
C VAL A 184 2.77 11.77 2.70
N ASP A 185 2.72 11.71 4.03
CA ASP A 185 3.89 11.63 4.90
C ASP A 185 3.96 10.24 5.53
N PHE A 186 5.20 9.78 5.79
CA PHE A 186 5.45 8.56 6.55
C PHE A 186 5.81 8.93 7.97
N VAL A 187 4.84 8.81 8.87
CA VAL A 187 4.94 9.28 10.25
C VAL A 187 5.35 8.13 11.17
N LYS A 188 6.37 8.37 12.00
CA LYS A 188 6.82 7.41 13.01
C LYS A 188 5.67 7.08 13.96
N ILE A 189 5.52 5.80 14.28
CA ILE A 189 4.53 5.33 15.25
C ILE A 189 4.99 5.74 16.65
N ALA A 190 4.13 6.43 17.39
CA ALA A 190 4.43 6.84 18.76
C ALA A 190 4.38 5.61 19.71
N GLU A 191 5.17 5.63 20.77
CA GLU A 191 5.17 4.54 21.78
C GLU A 191 3.83 4.43 22.52
N SER A 192 3.06 5.52 22.56
CA SER A 192 1.70 5.57 23.12
C SER A 192 0.62 4.99 22.22
N ASP A 193 0.95 4.66 20.97
CA ASP A 193 0.00 4.23 19.96
C ASP A 193 -0.29 2.73 20.13
N SER A 194 -1.44 2.44 20.73
CA SER A 194 -1.87 1.06 21.04
C SER A 194 -2.56 0.35 19.88
N ASP A 195 -2.88 1.08 18.80
CA ASP A 195 -3.71 0.57 17.69
C ASP A 195 -2.92 0.09 16.48
N VAL A 196 -1.62 -0.21 16.67
CA VAL A 196 -0.80 -0.78 15.59
C VAL A 196 -1.36 -2.15 15.18
N PRO A 197 -1.75 -2.32 13.92
CA PRO A 197 -2.35 -3.58 13.49
C PRO A 197 -1.29 -4.70 13.46
N ALA A 198 -1.60 -5.81 14.13
CA ALA A 198 -0.77 -7.00 14.04
C ALA A 198 -0.77 -7.54 12.58
N PRO A 199 0.37 -8.00 12.04
CA PRO A 199 1.63 -8.30 12.74
C PRO A 199 2.75 -7.25 12.58
N PHE A 200 2.45 -5.97 12.42
CA PHE A 200 3.48 -4.94 12.27
C PHE A 200 4.25 -4.68 13.58
N ASP A 201 5.55 -4.45 13.45
CA ASP A 201 6.42 -4.01 14.54
C ASP A 201 6.39 -2.47 14.63
N ALA A 202 5.83 -1.92 15.70
CA ALA A 202 5.67 -0.48 15.87
C ALA A 202 6.99 0.31 15.73
N LYS A 203 8.11 -0.26 16.23
CA LYS A 203 9.42 0.41 16.18
C LYS A 203 10.05 0.41 14.78
N ARG A 204 9.54 -0.43 13.86
CA ARG A 204 10.06 -0.63 12.51
C ARG A 204 9.00 -0.36 11.45
N SER A 205 7.97 0.41 11.81
CA SER A 205 6.86 0.77 10.95
C SER A 205 6.57 2.26 10.99
N ALA A 206 5.83 2.73 10.01
CA ALA A 206 5.36 4.09 9.91
C ALA A 206 3.91 4.12 9.43
N TRP A 207 3.13 5.06 9.93
CA TRP A 207 1.83 5.39 9.39
C TRP A 207 1.97 6.07 8.03
N ILE A 208 1.07 5.79 7.12
CA ILE A 208 0.91 6.49 5.83
C ILE A 208 -0.20 7.52 6.05
N VAL A 209 0.19 8.78 6.20
CA VAL A 209 -0.74 9.86 6.57
C VAL A 209 -0.86 10.84 5.40
N ALA A 210 -2.09 11.12 4.97
CA ALA A 210 -2.36 12.14 3.96
C ALA A 210 -2.16 13.55 4.53
N LYS A 211 -1.96 14.55 3.66
CA LYS A 211 -1.70 15.94 4.07
C LYS A 211 -2.84 16.58 4.88
N ASN A 212 -4.05 16.05 4.80
CA ASN A 212 -5.19 16.45 5.63
C ASN A 212 -5.22 15.81 7.03
N GLY A 213 -4.24 14.95 7.35
CA GLY A 213 -4.13 14.23 8.62
C GLY A 213 -4.77 12.84 8.64
N ASP A 214 -5.42 12.40 7.56
CA ASP A 214 -6.05 11.08 7.51
C ASP A 214 -4.98 9.97 7.47
N ASN A 215 -5.09 9.02 8.39
CA ASN A 215 -4.29 7.82 8.37
C ASN A 215 -4.83 6.84 7.32
N LEU A 216 -4.13 6.71 6.19
CA LEU A 216 -4.49 5.84 5.07
C LEU A 216 -4.07 4.38 5.29
N GLY A 217 -3.08 4.13 6.17
CA GLY A 217 -2.56 2.80 6.37
C GLY A 217 -1.20 2.77 7.06
N ILE A 218 -0.53 1.64 6.92
CA ILE A 218 0.74 1.37 7.57
C ILE A 218 1.72 0.71 6.60
N VAL A 219 2.99 1.01 6.76
CA VAL A 219 4.11 0.32 6.09
C VAL A 219 5.16 -0.05 7.12
N GLY A 220 5.71 -1.27 7.06
CA GLY A 220 6.67 -1.65 8.07
C GLY A 220 7.21 -3.07 7.97
N GLU A 221 8.10 -3.38 8.91
CA GLU A 221 8.55 -4.74 9.18
C GLU A 221 7.59 -5.44 10.14
N LEU A 222 7.74 -6.74 10.24
CA LEU A 222 6.84 -7.58 11.03
C LEU A 222 7.52 -7.96 12.36
N VAL A 223 6.71 -8.19 13.40
CA VAL A 223 7.20 -8.68 14.69
C VAL A 223 7.94 -10.01 14.52
N SER A 224 8.95 -10.22 15.35
CA SER A 224 9.84 -11.40 15.26
C SER A 224 9.11 -12.74 15.42
N SER A 225 8.06 -12.79 16.22
CA SER A 225 7.18 -13.95 16.42
C SER A 225 6.45 -14.32 15.13
N ALA A 226 5.79 -13.37 14.45
CA ALA A 226 5.12 -13.61 13.17
C ALA A 226 6.11 -14.05 12.10
N ARG A 227 7.30 -13.43 12.02
CA ARG A 227 8.35 -13.87 11.08
C ARG A 227 8.73 -15.33 11.29
N ARG A 228 8.94 -15.76 12.55
CA ARG A 228 9.24 -17.17 12.88
C ARG A 228 8.07 -18.10 12.56
N ASN A 229 6.86 -17.73 12.95
CA ASN A 229 5.67 -18.56 12.79
C ASN A 229 5.35 -18.85 11.30
N PHE A 230 5.54 -17.87 10.42
CA PHE A 230 5.36 -18.03 8.97
C PHE A 230 6.65 -18.43 8.23
N LYS A 231 7.78 -18.62 8.96
CA LYS A 231 9.10 -18.97 8.37
C LYS A 231 9.52 -17.98 7.27
N LEU A 232 9.35 -16.70 7.55
CA LEU A 232 9.68 -15.65 6.60
C LEU A 232 11.20 -15.41 6.55
N PRO A 233 11.75 -15.00 5.39
CA PRO A 233 13.10 -14.44 5.33
C PRO A 233 13.23 -13.20 6.24
N ASP A 234 14.43 -12.96 6.75
CA ASP A 234 14.69 -11.77 7.58
C ASP A 234 14.42 -10.46 6.81
N TYR A 235 14.64 -10.47 5.51
CA TYR A 235 14.37 -9.32 4.65
C TYR A 235 12.92 -9.36 4.12
N THR A 236 11.97 -9.19 5.05
CA THR A 236 10.53 -9.17 4.76
C THR A 236 9.90 -7.93 5.39
N ALA A 237 9.15 -7.18 4.58
CA ALA A 237 8.33 -6.06 5.03
C ALA A 237 7.01 -6.01 4.26
N ALA A 238 6.05 -5.25 4.78
CA ALA A 238 4.69 -5.22 4.27
C ALA A 238 4.09 -3.81 4.30
N PHE A 239 3.00 -3.62 3.59
CA PHE A 239 2.10 -2.48 3.77
C PHE A 239 0.64 -2.95 3.81
N SER A 240 -0.20 -2.13 4.43
CA SER A 240 -1.66 -2.28 4.46
C SER A 240 -2.30 -0.91 4.33
N ILE A 241 -3.19 -0.74 3.33
CA ILE A 241 -3.80 0.56 2.99
C ILE A 241 -5.31 0.39 2.84
N ASP A 242 -6.08 1.23 3.52
CA ASP A 242 -7.54 1.32 3.42
C ASP A 242 -7.94 2.01 2.12
N ILE A 243 -8.66 1.30 1.24
CA ILE A 243 -9.05 1.82 -0.09
C ILE A 243 -10.17 2.86 0.03
N GLU A 244 -11.05 2.76 1.00
CA GLU A 244 -12.09 3.75 1.22
C GLU A 244 -11.47 5.12 1.56
N LYS A 245 -10.60 5.15 2.56
CA LYS A 245 -9.85 6.36 2.94
C LYS A 245 -8.97 6.88 1.80
N LEU A 246 -8.32 5.98 1.07
CA LEU A 246 -7.53 6.38 -0.10
C LEU A 246 -8.40 7.05 -1.16
N GLN A 247 -9.61 6.52 -1.42
CA GLN A 247 -10.55 7.09 -2.38
C GLN A 247 -11.03 8.48 -1.97
N GLU A 248 -11.29 8.70 -0.67
CA GLU A 248 -11.70 10.01 -0.12
C GLU A 248 -10.60 11.06 -0.28
N ASN A 249 -9.35 10.63 -0.28
CA ASN A 249 -8.16 11.48 -0.40
C ASN A 249 -7.66 11.65 -1.83
N LEU A 250 -8.33 11.06 -2.82
CA LEU A 250 -7.98 11.31 -4.21
C LEU A 250 -8.27 12.77 -4.58
N SER A 251 -7.28 13.44 -5.13
CA SER A 251 -7.47 14.79 -5.65
C SER A 251 -8.59 14.82 -6.69
N LYS A 252 -9.59 15.69 -6.49
CA LYS A 252 -10.67 15.91 -7.46
C LYS A 252 -10.15 16.48 -8.77
N ASN A 253 -9.04 17.19 -8.73
CA ASN A 253 -8.32 17.72 -9.87
C ASN A 253 -7.17 16.79 -10.26
N GLN A 254 -7.48 15.69 -10.91
CA GLN A 254 -6.48 14.83 -11.54
C GLN A 254 -5.95 15.48 -12.84
N GLY A 255 -5.51 16.74 -12.75
CA GLY A 255 -4.72 17.37 -13.78
C GLY A 255 -3.42 16.56 -13.96
N TYR A 256 -3.06 16.31 -15.19
CA TYR A 256 -1.80 15.69 -15.52
C TYR A 256 -0.69 16.67 -15.11
N ASN A 257 -0.05 16.42 -13.97
CA ASN A 257 1.09 17.22 -13.48
C ASN A 257 2.36 16.84 -14.27
N TYR A 258 2.25 16.92 -15.60
CA TYR A 258 3.39 16.70 -16.46
C TYR A 258 4.30 17.94 -16.40
N GLN A 259 5.49 17.74 -15.87
CA GLN A 259 6.57 18.71 -15.99
C GLN A 259 7.47 18.27 -17.15
N PRO A 260 7.65 19.11 -18.18
CA PRO A 260 8.55 18.80 -19.28
C PRO A 260 9.96 18.55 -18.75
N LEU A 261 10.64 17.57 -19.32
CA LEU A 261 12.05 17.37 -19.03
C LEU A 261 12.86 18.58 -19.53
N SER A 262 13.76 19.07 -18.70
CA SER A 262 14.65 20.13 -19.10
C SER A 262 15.56 19.67 -20.25
N ARG A 263 15.83 20.59 -21.16
CA ARG A 263 16.81 20.42 -22.25
C ARG A 263 18.25 20.74 -21.80
N PHE A 264 18.39 21.33 -20.61
CA PHE A 264 19.68 21.73 -20.06
C PHE A 264 20.20 20.68 -19.09
N PRO A 265 21.54 20.54 -18.98
CA PRO A 265 22.13 19.59 -18.05
C PRO A 265 21.83 19.96 -16.61
N SER A 266 21.65 18.95 -15.77
CA SER A 266 21.52 19.14 -14.33
C SER A 266 22.91 19.22 -13.68
N THR A 267 23.00 20.00 -12.61
CA THR A 267 24.19 20.06 -11.75
C THR A 267 23.83 19.53 -10.37
N ALA A 268 24.72 18.79 -9.72
CA ALA A 268 24.51 18.25 -8.38
C ALA A 268 25.64 18.68 -7.44
N ARG A 269 25.29 18.91 -6.17
CA ARG A 269 26.23 19.20 -5.09
C ARG A 269 25.89 18.37 -3.87
N ASP A 270 26.93 17.91 -3.20
CA ASP A 270 26.78 17.23 -1.92
C ASP A 270 26.92 18.24 -0.80
N ILE A 271 26.07 18.14 0.20
CA ILE A 271 26.16 18.88 1.46
C ILE A 271 26.22 17.88 2.62
N SER A 272 27.25 18.02 3.45
CA SER A 272 27.42 17.23 4.67
C SER A 272 27.16 18.09 5.89
N LEU A 273 26.21 17.69 6.71
CA LEU A 273 25.77 18.40 7.91
C LEU A 273 26.05 17.55 9.14
N LYS A 274 26.90 18.02 10.02
CA LYS A 274 27.22 17.39 11.30
C LYS A 274 26.31 17.98 12.39
N MET A 275 25.60 17.12 13.11
CA MET A 275 24.61 17.51 14.11
C MET A 275 24.50 16.48 15.24
N ASP A 276 23.66 16.77 16.26
CA ASP A 276 23.35 15.82 17.32
C ASP A 276 22.72 14.54 16.76
N SER A 277 23.09 13.39 17.34
CA SER A 277 22.60 12.07 16.91
C SER A 277 21.09 11.89 17.04
N ASN A 278 20.42 12.63 17.93
CA ASN A 278 18.98 12.55 18.19
C ASN A 278 18.14 13.33 17.15
N VAL A 279 18.75 14.18 16.31
CA VAL A 279 18.02 14.90 15.26
C VAL A 279 17.51 13.90 14.22
N ASP A 280 16.19 13.79 14.05
CA ASP A 280 15.63 12.89 13.05
C ASP A 280 16.00 13.33 11.62
N TYR A 281 16.37 12.36 10.76
CA TYR A 281 16.65 12.63 9.33
C TYR A 281 15.50 13.36 8.64
N ALA A 282 14.24 13.05 9.02
CA ALA A 282 13.06 13.68 8.43
C ALA A 282 13.03 15.20 8.63
N LYS A 283 13.54 15.70 9.74
CA LYS A 283 13.66 17.14 10.01
C LYS A 283 14.71 17.79 9.11
N VAL A 284 15.86 17.14 8.96
CA VAL A 284 16.94 17.62 8.07
C VAL A 284 16.46 17.66 6.61
N TYR A 285 15.72 16.65 6.19
CA TYR A 285 15.15 16.61 4.85
C TYR A 285 14.09 17.70 4.65
N ALA A 286 13.20 17.91 5.63
CA ALA A 286 12.17 18.95 5.59
C ALA A 286 12.77 20.35 5.51
N CYS A 287 13.83 20.64 6.28
CA CYS A 287 14.60 21.87 6.19
C CYS A 287 15.13 22.14 4.77
N ALA A 288 15.79 21.14 4.16
CA ALA A 288 16.29 21.26 2.79
C ALA A 288 15.15 21.39 1.75
N GLU A 289 14.01 20.71 1.97
CA GLU A 289 12.83 20.82 1.11
C GLU A 289 12.15 22.18 1.21
N GLU A 290 12.18 22.81 2.38
CA GLU A 290 11.65 24.16 2.56
C GLU A 290 12.45 25.19 1.75
N VAL A 291 13.78 25.12 1.78
CA VAL A 291 14.63 25.95 0.92
C VAL A 291 14.35 25.65 -0.56
N ALA A 292 14.19 24.39 -0.94
CA ALA A 292 13.86 24.03 -2.31
C ALA A 292 12.51 24.64 -2.79
N LYS A 293 11.52 24.75 -1.91
CA LYS A 293 10.22 25.38 -2.22
C LYS A 293 10.34 26.90 -2.42
N LYS A 294 11.27 27.58 -1.72
CA LYS A 294 11.52 29.02 -1.91
C LYS A 294 12.11 29.30 -3.30
N HIS A 295 12.89 28.38 -3.84
CA HIS A 295 13.52 28.46 -5.15
C HIS A 295 12.74 27.65 -6.21
N GLY A 296 11.42 27.87 -6.29
CA GLY A 296 10.49 27.10 -7.15
C GLY A 296 10.74 27.24 -8.66
N GLU A 297 11.57 28.20 -9.10
CA GLU A 297 12.04 28.35 -10.48
C GLU A 297 13.03 27.26 -10.90
N LEU A 298 13.67 26.59 -9.93
CA LEU A 298 14.57 25.48 -10.14
C LEU A 298 13.90 24.15 -9.77
N GLN A 299 14.08 23.15 -10.61
CA GLN A 299 13.72 21.78 -10.24
C GLN A 299 14.82 21.21 -9.34
N MET A 300 14.52 21.03 -8.07
CA MET A 300 15.45 20.47 -7.09
C MET A 300 15.05 19.05 -6.71
N SER A 301 16.05 18.17 -6.60
CA SER A 301 15.87 16.81 -6.12
C SER A 301 16.90 16.52 -5.03
N ILE A 302 16.43 16.23 -3.82
CA ILE A 302 17.25 15.99 -2.65
C ILE A 302 17.25 14.48 -2.38
N THR A 303 18.43 13.88 -2.31
CA THR A 303 18.59 12.46 -2.03
C THR A 303 19.65 12.22 -0.94
N PRO A 304 19.40 11.32 0.03
CA PRO A 304 20.42 10.98 1.02
C PRO A 304 21.54 10.16 0.37
N ILE A 305 22.79 10.49 0.67
CA ILE A 305 23.95 9.68 0.30
C ILE A 305 24.34 8.77 1.45
N ALA A 306 24.55 9.36 2.64
CA ALA A 306 25.03 8.63 3.79
C ALA A 306 24.61 9.29 5.11
N ILE A 307 24.50 8.48 6.14
CA ILE A 307 24.45 8.93 7.54
C ILE A 307 25.65 8.25 8.21
N TYR A 308 26.63 9.04 8.62
CA TYR A 308 27.81 8.56 9.29
C TYR A 308 27.76 8.90 10.76
N GLN A 309 27.94 7.88 11.61
CA GLN A 309 28.06 8.04 13.06
C GLN A 309 29.39 7.40 13.49
N PRO A 310 30.31 8.16 14.11
CA PRO A 310 31.60 7.63 14.57
C PRO A 310 31.39 6.60 15.68
N LYS A 311 32.07 5.46 15.60
CA LYS A 311 31.98 4.39 16.62
C LYS A 311 32.37 4.82 18.05
N ASN A 312 33.13 5.89 18.17
CA ASN A 312 33.65 6.41 19.45
C ASN A 312 32.93 7.68 19.93
N ASN A 313 31.91 8.15 19.23
CA ASN A 313 31.15 9.35 19.61
C ASN A 313 29.70 9.17 19.22
N ASP A 314 28.89 8.67 20.15
CA ASP A 314 27.45 8.41 19.94
C ASP A 314 26.61 9.70 19.98
N SER A 315 27.21 10.86 20.35
CA SER A 315 26.47 12.10 20.48
C SER A 315 26.28 12.87 19.18
N THR A 316 27.08 12.60 18.16
CA THR A 316 27.01 13.32 16.88
C THR A 316 26.92 12.39 15.67
N LYS A 317 26.23 12.84 14.64
CA LYS A 317 26.19 12.19 13.33
C LYS A 317 26.39 13.21 12.19
N THR A 318 26.86 12.73 11.06
CA THR A 318 26.95 13.52 9.81
C THR A 318 25.95 12.96 8.81
N VAL A 319 25.07 13.81 8.31
CA VAL A 319 24.10 13.49 7.26
C VAL A 319 24.60 14.12 5.97
N THR A 320 24.84 13.33 4.93
CA THR A 320 25.22 13.81 3.61
C THR A 320 24.05 13.69 2.65
N LEU A 321 23.65 14.83 2.07
CA LEU A 321 22.60 14.94 1.07
C LEU A 321 23.21 15.31 -0.27
N ASN A 322 22.72 14.69 -1.35
CA ASN A 322 22.96 15.14 -2.72
C ASN A 322 21.78 15.99 -3.15
N VAL A 323 22.04 17.23 -3.52
CA VAL A 323 21.05 18.18 -4.03
C VAL A 323 21.34 18.38 -5.52
N LYS A 324 20.40 17.94 -6.35
CA LYS A 324 20.45 18.05 -7.80
C LYS A 324 19.54 19.17 -8.27
N PHE A 325 20.11 20.08 -9.06
CA PHE A 325 19.47 21.26 -9.60
C PHE A 325 19.28 21.14 -11.11
N THR A 326 18.12 21.56 -11.60
CA THR A 326 17.83 21.60 -13.03
C THR A 326 17.01 22.86 -13.33
N SER A 327 17.40 23.65 -14.33
CA SER A 327 16.62 24.78 -14.83
C SER A 327 15.95 24.41 -16.15
N ALA A 328 14.75 24.91 -16.38
CA ALA A 328 14.06 24.77 -17.67
C ALA A 328 14.52 25.80 -18.71
N GLU A 329 15.26 26.83 -18.29
CA GLU A 329 15.56 28.01 -19.11
C GLU A 329 17.01 28.09 -19.57
N ARG A 330 17.97 27.66 -18.72
CA ARG A 330 19.42 27.78 -18.99
C ARG A 330 20.24 26.72 -18.26
N THR A 331 21.50 26.57 -18.68
CA THR A 331 22.49 25.82 -17.90
C THR A 331 22.84 26.58 -16.63
N LEU A 332 22.91 25.88 -15.51
CA LEU A 332 23.24 26.44 -14.20
C LEU A 332 24.76 26.50 -14.01
N GLU A 333 25.23 27.60 -13.43
CA GLU A 333 26.62 27.79 -13.01
C GLU A 333 26.75 27.68 -11.48
N ASP A 334 27.96 27.52 -10.96
CA ASP A 334 28.23 27.43 -9.52
C ASP A 334 27.69 28.61 -8.72
N LYS A 335 27.74 29.82 -9.29
CA LYS A 335 27.21 31.06 -8.68
C LYS A 335 25.69 31.03 -8.46
N ASP A 336 24.95 30.20 -9.23
CA ASP A 336 23.51 30.05 -9.11
C ASP A 336 23.13 29.07 -7.98
N ILE A 337 24.03 28.16 -7.66
CA ILE A 337 23.78 27.01 -6.79
C ILE A 337 24.38 27.23 -5.39
N ALA A 338 25.55 27.82 -5.29
CA ALA A 338 26.27 28.03 -4.04
C ALA A 338 25.40 28.74 -2.97
N PRO A 339 24.68 29.84 -3.30
CA PRO A 339 23.82 30.52 -2.31
C PRO A 339 22.72 29.62 -1.73
N ILE A 340 22.17 28.71 -2.56
CA ILE A 340 21.08 27.78 -2.13
C ILE A 340 21.65 26.74 -1.18
N ILE A 341 22.82 26.21 -1.46
CA ILE A 341 23.52 25.27 -0.57
C ILE A 341 23.86 25.94 0.76
N GLU A 342 24.34 27.19 0.72
CA GLU A 342 24.60 28.00 1.92
C GLU A 342 23.33 28.27 2.73
N GLU A 343 22.18 28.53 2.06
CA GLU A 343 20.89 28.71 2.73
C GLU A 343 20.42 27.42 3.43
N ILE A 344 20.61 26.25 2.80
CA ILE A 344 20.32 24.95 3.43
C ILE A 344 21.21 24.75 4.67
N ALA A 345 22.49 25.08 4.58
CA ALA A 345 23.42 24.97 5.71
C ALA A 345 23.06 25.92 6.84
N ALA A 346 22.72 27.18 6.51
CA ALA A 346 22.35 28.20 7.48
C ALA A 346 21.06 27.82 8.23
N MET A 347 20.03 27.37 7.50
CA MET A 347 18.78 26.93 8.12
C MET A 347 19.00 25.70 9.00
N ALA A 348 19.81 24.75 8.59
CA ALA A 348 20.15 23.59 9.40
C ALA A 348 20.98 23.96 10.65
N ALA A 349 21.82 24.98 10.57
CA ALA A 349 22.56 25.52 11.73
C ALA A 349 21.60 26.20 12.72
N GLU A 350 20.62 26.96 12.23
CA GLU A 350 19.64 27.63 13.07
C GLU A 350 18.71 26.66 13.80
N GLU A 351 18.22 25.63 13.09
CA GLU A 351 17.22 24.69 13.65
C GLU A 351 17.83 23.58 14.49
N PHE A 352 19.04 23.09 14.14
CA PHE A 352 19.61 21.89 14.71
C PHE A 352 21.04 22.06 15.24
N ASP A 353 21.55 23.27 15.29
CA ASP A 353 22.97 23.55 15.61
C ASP A 353 23.93 22.71 14.72
N ALA A 354 23.54 22.55 13.47
CA ALA A 354 24.29 21.74 12.51
C ALA A 354 25.47 22.52 11.95
N ALA A 355 26.64 21.88 11.86
CA ALA A 355 27.81 22.43 11.21
C ALA A 355 28.01 21.79 9.82
N GLN A 356 28.20 22.60 8.79
CA GLN A 356 28.62 22.09 7.49
C GLN A 356 30.06 21.60 7.55
N VAL A 357 30.33 20.39 6.99
CA VAL A 357 31.64 19.71 7.05
C VAL A 357 32.14 19.37 5.65
#